data_5b5747fee47539ed31a9f6ca081afd39
#
_entry.id   5b5747fee47539ed31a9f6ca081afd39
#
_cell.length_a   1.000
_cell.length_b   1.000
_cell.length_c   1.000
_cell.angle_alpha   90.00
_cell.angle_beta   90.00
_cell.angle_gamma   90.00
#
_symmetry.space_group_name_H-M   'P 1'
#
loop_
_entity.id
_entity.type
_entity.pdbx_description
1 polymer ?
#
loop_
_entity_poly.entity_id
_entity_poly.type
_entity_poly.pdbx_seq_one_letter_code
_entity_poly.pdbx_strand_id
1 'polypeptide(L)'
;MRRPPRTGRRDRGQAAIEYLGFLPVLLIVGLAGLQLGIAAYAAQQAGTAARAGARAASSDAEDGPDAQAAATAAVSGWIDPAASTSLGGDEVTVTVTVRIPSVVPFVGDFGTVEKTATMPLPDEEDE
;
A
#
# COMPACT_ATOMS: atom_id res chain seq x y z
N MET A 1 -38.65 -45.25 -35.86
CA MET A 1 -37.86 -44.78 -34.71
C MET A 1 -37.02 -43.57 -35.15
N ARG A 2 -37.39 -42.40 -34.69
CA ARG A 2 -36.57 -41.19 -34.91
C ARG A 2 -35.48 -41.12 -33.82
N ARG A 3 -34.21 -41.13 -34.20
CA ARG A 3 -33.10 -40.87 -33.27
C ARG A 3 -33.18 -39.41 -32.83
N PRO A 4 -33.13 -39.13 -31.51
CA PRO A 4 -33.06 -37.74 -31.05
C PRO A 4 -31.75 -37.10 -31.51
N PRO A 5 -31.76 -35.82 -31.87
CA PRO A 5 -30.56 -35.12 -32.31
C PRO A 5 -29.57 -35.07 -31.15
N ARG A 6 -28.32 -35.46 -31.43
CA ARG A 6 -27.19 -35.35 -30.50
C ARG A 6 -26.74 -33.89 -30.41
N THR A 7 -27.49 -33.09 -29.66
CA THR A 7 -27.16 -31.66 -29.47
C THR A 7 -26.18 -31.38 -28.32
N GLY A 8 -25.86 -32.38 -27.49
CA GLY A 8 -25.08 -32.18 -26.26
C GLY A 8 -23.59 -31.91 -26.43
N ARG A 9 -22.98 -32.13 -27.61
CA ARG A 9 -21.54 -31.94 -27.82
C ARG A 9 -21.17 -30.53 -28.30
N ARG A 10 -22.06 -29.85 -29.03
CA ARG A 10 -21.85 -28.49 -29.51
C ARG A 10 -22.00 -27.45 -28.41
N ASP A 11 -22.93 -27.66 -27.48
CA ASP A 11 -23.20 -26.76 -26.37
C ASP A 11 -22.07 -26.75 -25.32
N ARG A 12 -21.38 -27.89 -25.11
CA ARG A 12 -20.21 -27.96 -24.23
C ARG A 12 -18.98 -27.24 -24.79
N GLY A 13 -18.73 -27.34 -26.09
CA GLY A 13 -17.64 -26.63 -26.77
C GLY A 13 -17.87 -25.12 -26.78
N GLN A 14 -19.11 -24.70 -26.99
CA GLN A 14 -19.51 -23.28 -27.00
C GLN A 14 -19.42 -22.66 -25.61
N ALA A 15 -19.86 -23.35 -24.56
CA ALA A 15 -19.71 -22.93 -23.18
C ALA A 15 -18.23 -22.82 -22.77
N ALA A 16 -17.38 -23.76 -23.19
CA ALA A 16 -15.93 -23.72 -22.94
C ALA A 16 -15.26 -22.52 -23.60
N ILE A 17 -15.66 -22.14 -24.82
CA ILE A 17 -15.15 -20.97 -25.53
C ILE A 17 -15.60 -19.68 -24.84
N GLU A 18 -16.84 -19.60 -24.38
CA GLU A 18 -17.36 -18.47 -23.60
C GLU A 18 -16.61 -18.30 -22.28
N TYR A 19 -16.35 -19.40 -21.55
CA TYR A 19 -15.51 -19.38 -20.33
C TYR A 19 -14.09 -18.92 -20.62
N LEU A 20 -13.46 -19.40 -21.68
CA LEU A 20 -12.10 -18.98 -22.08
C LEU A 20 -12.05 -17.49 -22.43
N GLY A 21 -13.09 -16.94 -23.07
CA GLY A 21 -13.20 -15.51 -23.36
C GLY A 21 -13.45 -14.66 -22.11
N PHE A 22 -14.08 -15.23 -21.09
CA PHE A 22 -14.40 -14.54 -19.84
C PHE A 22 -13.28 -14.57 -18.81
N LEU A 23 -12.42 -15.60 -18.82
CA LEU A 23 -11.29 -15.76 -17.91
C LEU A 23 -10.32 -14.57 -17.90
N PRO A 24 -9.88 -14.03 -19.03
CA PRO A 24 -9.01 -12.85 -19.04
C PRO A 24 -9.65 -11.63 -18.37
N VAL A 25 -10.95 -11.43 -18.56
CA VAL A 25 -11.70 -10.32 -17.94
C VAL A 25 -11.75 -10.50 -16.42
N LEU A 26 -12.07 -11.70 -15.94
CA LEU A 26 -12.06 -12.03 -14.51
C LEU A 26 -10.68 -11.84 -13.90
N LEU A 27 -9.63 -12.25 -14.62
CA LEU A 27 -8.26 -12.09 -14.16
C LEU A 27 -7.89 -10.59 -14.01
N ILE A 28 -8.24 -9.77 -14.99
CA ILE A 28 -8.01 -8.32 -14.94
C ILE A 28 -8.75 -7.69 -13.76
N VAL A 29 -10.02 -8.04 -13.56
CA VAL A 29 -10.82 -7.55 -12.43
C VAL A 29 -10.23 -7.99 -11.09
N GLY A 30 -9.81 -9.26 -10.99
CA GLY A 30 -9.15 -9.79 -9.80
C GLY A 30 -7.84 -9.08 -9.48
N LEU A 31 -6.99 -8.87 -10.48
CA LEU A 31 -5.73 -8.13 -10.34
C LEU A 31 -5.96 -6.66 -9.95
N ALA A 32 -6.97 -6.02 -10.53
CA ALA A 32 -7.33 -4.65 -10.17
C ALA A 32 -7.77 -4.56 -8.71
N GLY A 33 -8.61 -5.49 -8.26
CA GLY A 33 -9.03 -5.58 -6.85
C GLY A 33 -7.86 -5.80 -5.89
N LEU A 34 -6.96 -6.72 -6.23
CA LEU A 34 -5.74 -6.98 -5.46
C LEU A 34 -4.84 -5.74 -5.41
N GLN A 35 -4.64 -5.06 -6.55
CA GLN A 35 -3.84 -3.84 -6.62
C GLN A 35 -4.41 -2.72 -5.73
N LEU A 36 -5.73 -2.53 -5.73
CA LEU A 36 -6.39 -1.57 -4.83
C LEU A 36 -6.19 -1.94 -3.36
N GLY A 37 -6.26 -3.22 -3.02
CA GLY A 37 -5.99 -3.71 -1.67
C GLY A 37 -4.55 -3.41 -1.21
N ILE A 38 -3.58 -3.65 -2.09
CA ILE A 38 -2.16 -3.33 -1.81
C ILE A 38 -1.96 -1.82 -1.65
N ALA A 39 -2.57 -1.00 -2.50
CA ALA A 39 -2.49 0.45 -2.39
C ALA A 39 -3.08 0.97 -1.07
N ALA A 40 -4.23 0.46 -0.67
CA ALA A 40 -4.87 0.80 0.60
C ALA A 40 -4.01 0.38 1.80
N TYR A 41 -3.42 -0.80 1.75
CA TYR A 41 -2.50 -1.30 2.78
C TYR A 41 -1.24 -0.42 2.88
N ALA A 42 -0.63 -0.09 1.74
CA ALA A 42 0.53 0.81 1.69
C ALA A 42 0.21 2.19 2.29
N ALA A 43 -0.98 2.73 2.01
CA ALA A 43 -1.42 4.01 2.59
C ALA A 43 -1.57 3.94 4.13
N GLN A 44 -2.11 2.84 4.66
CA GLN A 44 -2.20 2.64 6.11
C GLN A 44 -0.82 2.50 6.75
N GLN A 45 0.08 1.75 6.12
CA GLN A 45 1.45 1.59 6.59
C GLN A 45 2.21 2.93 6.58
N ALA A 46 2.05 3.73 5.53
CA ALA A 46 2.63 5.07 5.45
C ALA A 46 2.15 5.98 6.59
N GLY A 47 0.85 5.92 6.92
CA GLY A 47 0.28 6.65 8.07
C GLY A 47 0.85 6.20 9.41
N THR A 48 1.04 4.90 9.59
CA THR A 48 1.66 4.33 10.80
C THR A 48 3.12 4.74 10.92
N ALA A 49 3.87 4.67 9.82
CA ALA A 49 5.26 5.10 9.74
C ALA A 49 5.42 6.59 10.06
N ALA A 50 4.54 7.44 9.49
CA ALA A 50 4.58 8.88 9.74
C ALA A 50 4.36 9.22 11.23
N ARG A 51 3.41 8.57 11.90
CA ARG A 51 3.16 8.77 13.33
C ARG A 51 4.34 8.26 14.19
N ALA A 52 4.92 7.12 13.85
CA ALA A 52 6.09 6.58 14.54
C ALA A 52 7.29 7.51 14.38
N GLY A 53 7.54 7.99 13.15
CA GLY A 53 8.59 8.94 12.86
C GLY A 53 8.41 10.28 13.58
N ALA A 54 7.19 10.81 13.58
CA ALA A 54 6.88 12.07 14.27
C ALA A 54 7.05 11.95 15.79
N ARG A 55 6.66 10.82 16.37
CA ARG A 55 6.86 10.54 17.80
C ARG A 55 8.34 10.47 18.15
N ALA A 56 9.13 9.78 17.34
CA ALA A 56 10.57 9.70 17.53
C ALA A 56 11.23 11.08 17.39
N ALA A 57 10.84 11.85 16.37
CA ALA A 57 11.38 13.19 16.13
C ALA A 57 10.96 14.21 17.19
N SER A 58 9.82 14.02 17.86
CA SER A 58 9.34 14.89 18.95
C SER A 58 9.89 14.52 20.32
N SER A 59 10.59 13.39 20.46
CA SER A 59 11.15 12.96 21.75
C SER A 59 12.53 13.58 21.98
N ASP A 60 12.79 14.00 23.23
CA ASP A 60 14.09 14.52 23.65
C ASP A 60 15.14 13.43 23.94
N ALA A 61 14.87 12.20 23.56
CA ALA A 61 15.78 11.08 23.78
C ALA A 61 17.00 11.19 22.85
N GLU A 62 18.12 11.67 23.36
CA GLU A 62 19.39 11.78 22.60
C GLU A 62 19.87 10.45 22.02
N ASP A 63 19.51 9.33 22.64
CA ASP A 63 19.85 7.96 22.21
C ASP A 63 18.68 7.23 21.54
N GLY A 64 17.58 7.92 21.25
CA GLY A 64 16.41 7.34 20.59
C GLY A 64 16.61 7.13 19.07
N PRO A 65 15.77 6.27 18.46
CA PRO A 65 15.80 6.12 17.01
C PRO A 65 15.39 7.43 16.32
N ASP A 66 16.04 7.74 15.22
CA ASP A 66 15.61 8.86 14.39
C ASP A 66 14.26 8.57 13.68
N ALA A 67 13.69 9.59 13.06
CA ALA A 67 12.39 9.47 12.40
C ALA A 67 12.38 8.39 11.32
N GLN A 68 13.46 8.26 10.55
CA GLN A 68 13.57 7.23 9.50
C GLN A 68 13.63 5.82 10.09
N ALA A 69 14.44 5.61 11.12
CA ALA A 69 14.57 4.32 11.79
C ALA A 69 13.24 3.91 12.46
N ALA A 70 12.57 4.85 13.13
CA ALA A 70 11.27 4.61 13.75
C ALA A 70 10.17 4.30 12.72
N ALA A 71 10.16 5.02 11.62
CA ALA A 71 9.22 4.78 10.52
C ALA A 71 9.41 3.36 9.94
N THR A 72 10.66 2.97 9.69
CA THR A 72 11.02 1.64 9.16
C THR A 72 10.64 0.52 10.13
N ALA A 73 10.90 0.69 11.42
CA ALA A 73 10.58 -0.30 12.45
C ALA A 73 9.08 -0.50 12.67
N ALA A 74 8.26 0.50 12.33
CA ALA A 74 6.82 0.49 12.58
C ALA A 74 5.99 -0.20 11.49
N VAL A 75 6.60 -0.59 10.38
CA VAL A 75 5.92 -1.13 9.20
C VAL A 75 6.41 -2.53 8.84
N SER A 76 5.66 -3.20 7.95
CA SER A 76 6.04 -4.52 7.44
C SER A 76 7.38 -4.47 6.69
N GLY A 77 8.16 -5.54 6.76
CA GLY A 77 9.52 -5.58 6.22
C GLY A 77 9.64 -5.41 4.70
N TRP A 78 8.56 -5.58 3.94
CA TRP A 78 8.53 -5.35 2.51
C TRP A 78 8.12 -3.90 2.13
N ILE A 79 7.69 -3.11 3.12
CA ILE A 79 7.44 -1.68 2.96
C ILE A 79 8.75 -0.94 3.20
N ASP A 80 9.11 -0.06 2.27
CA ASP A 80 10.31 0.77 2.35
C ASP A 80 9.90 2.25 2.47
N PRO A 81 9.64 2.74 3.70
CA PRO A 81 9.22 4.12 3.91
C PRO A 81 10.40 5.06 3.81
N ALA A 82 10.23 6.17 3.10
CA ALA A 82 11.15 7.29 3.09
C ALA A 82 10.58 8.42 3.93
N ALA A 83 11.21 8.71 5.06
CA ALA A 83 10.76 9.74 6.00
C ALA A 83 11.57 11.03 5.81
N SER A 84 10.88 12.16 5.78
CA SER A 84 11.47 13.49 5.84
C SER A 84 10.88 14.26 7.01
N THR A 85 11.73 15.00 7.72
CA THR A 85 11.35 15.74 8.92
C THR A 85 11.44 17.24 8.66
N SER A 86 10.42 17.96 9.07
CA SER A 86 10.36 19.43 9.03
C SER A 86 10.03 19.96 10.43
N LEU A 87 10.81 20.91 10.88
CA LEU A 87 10.61 21.61 12.16
C LEU A 87 9.90 22.93 11.90
N GLY A 88 8.82 23.19 12.63
CA GLY A 88 8.04 24.40 12.54
C GLY A 88 7.74 24.96 13.93
N GLY A 89 8.62 25.82 14.44
CA GLY A 89 8.42 26.44 15.75
C GLY A 89 8.41 25.42 16.90
N ASP A 90 7.20 25.17 17.42
CA ASP A 90 6.95 24.29 18.55
C ASP A 90 6.41 22.90 18.15
N GLU A 91 6.46 22.57 16.86
CA GLU A 91 5.99 21.29 16.35
C GLU A 91 6.96 20.67 15.34
N VAL A 92 6.90 19.35 15.21
CA VAL A 92 7.64 18.59 14.21
C VAL A 92 6.66 17.88 13.29
N THR A 93 6.91 17.95 12.01
CA THR A 93 6.13 17.28 10.98
C THR A 93 7.00 16.25 10.29
N VAL A 94 6.55 15.02 10.21
CA VAL A 94 7.20 13.94 9.47
C VAL A 94 6.31 13.52 8.32
N THR A 95 6.87 13.58 7.12
CA THR A 95 6.22 13.12 5.89
C THR A 95 6.87 11.81 5.47
N VAL A 96 6.05 10.79 5.27
CA VAL A 96 6.51 9.47 4.82
C VAL A 96 5.94 9.18 3.45
N THR A 97 6.82 8.80 2.54
CA THR A 97 6.49 8.36 1.19
C THR A 97 6.75 6.86 1.07
N VAL A 98 5.78 6.12 0.58
CA VAL A 98 5.87 4.67 0.35
C VAL A 98 5.56 4.38 -1.11
N ARG A 99 6.41 3.57 -1.74
CA ARG A 99 6.16 3.08 -3.10
C ARG A 99 5.13 1.97 -3.06
N ILE A 100 4.14 2.04 -3.96
CA ILE A 100 3.11 1.02 -4.11
C ILE A 100 3.61 -0.02 -5.11
N PRO A 101 3.88 -1.28 -4.70
CA PRO A 101 4.30 -2.31 -5.64
C PRO A 101 3.18 -2.68 -6.61
N SER A 102 3.54 -2.99 -7.85
CA SER A 102 2.61 -3.45 -8.87
C SER A 102 2.56 -4.97 -8.90
N VAL A 103 1.36 -5.53 -8.87
CA VAL A 103 1.10 -6.95 -9.13
C VAL A 103 0.62 -7.19 -10.57
N VAL A 104 0.43 -6.11 -11.33
CA VAL A 104 -0.02 -6.16 -12.72
C VAL A 104 1.19 -6.40 -13.61
N PRO A 105 1.20 -7.48 -14.45
CA PRO A 105 2.28 -7.73 -15.38
C PRO A 105 2.49 -6.53 -16.33
N PHE A 106 3.74 -6.24 -16.66
CA PHE A 106 4.17 -5.18 -17.56
C PHE A 106 3.94 -3.74 -17.06
N VAL A 107 3.43 -3.57 -15.84
CA VAL A 107 3.33 -2.27 -15.17
C VAL A 107 4.44 -2.22 -14.11
N GLY A 108 5.33 -1.24 -14.20
CA GLY A 108 6.51 -1.14 -13.35
C GLY A 108 6.18 -0.84 -11.89
N ASP A 109 5.57 0.29 -11.62
CA ASP A 109 5.07 0.64 -10.30
C ASP A 109 3.72 1.36 -10.41
N PHE A 110 2.99 1.43 -9.30
CA PHE A 110 1.70 2.11 -9.22
C PHE A 110 1.80 3.49 -8.57
N GLY A 111 3.01 4.04 -8.51
CA GLY A 111 3.26 5.32 -7.92
C GLY A 111 3.57 5.24 -6.43
N THR A 112 3.41 6.35 -5.75
CA THR A 112 3.72 6.50 -4.33
C THR A 112 2.52 7.01 -3.57
N VAL A 113 2.46 6.68 -2.29
CA VAL A 113 1.53 7.27 -1.33
C VAL A 113 2.34 8.07 -0.29
N GLU A 114 1.83 9.24 0.03
CA GLU A 114 2.45 10.13 1.00
C GLU A 114 1.49 10.37 2.17
N LYS A 115 2.02 10.26 3.38
CA LYS A 115 1.29 10.56 4.62
C LYS A 115 2.15 11.42 5.52
N THR A 116 1.49 12.30 6.25
CA THR A 116 2.11 13.29 7.11
C THR A 116 1.55 13.17 8.52
N ALA A 117 2.41 13.27 9.52
CA ALA A 117 2.03 13.36 10.93
C ALA A 117 2.77 14.53 11.57
N THR A 118 2.06 15.28 12.38
CA THR A 118 2.60 16.42 13.13
C THR A 118 2.44 16.17 14.62
N MET A 119 3.49 16.40 15.38
CA MET A 119 3.48 16.30 16.85
C MET A 119 4.11 17.54 17.46
N PRO A 120 3.61 17.98 18.64
CA PRO A 120 4.23 19.08 19.36
C PRO A 120 5.63 18.67 19.85
N LEU A 121 6.53 19.60 19.84
CA LEU A 121 7.80 19.47 20.54
C LEU A 121 7.59 19.69 22.04
N PRO A 122 8.34 19.01 22.92
CA PRO A 122 8.30 19.31 24.34
C PRO A 122 8.68 20.78 24.55
N ASP A 123 7.94 21.44 25.44
CA ASP A 123 8.33 22.78 25.86
C ASP A 123 9.71 22.69 26.51
N GLU A 124 10.65 23.49 26.03
CA GLU A 124 11.89 23.72 26.76
C GLU A 124 11.47 24.41 28.07
N GLU A 125 11.29 23.62 29.13
CA GLU A 125 11.13 24.20 30.46
C GLU A 125 12.41 24.97 30.79
N ASP A 126 12.32 26.28 30.71
CA ASP A 126 13.36 27.17 31.22
C ASP A 126 13.56 26.89 32.73
N GLU A 127 14.59 26.12 33.04
CA GLU A 127 15.11 26.07 34.41
C GLU A 127 15.97 27.29 34.68
#